data_8c9a6e4254165680e26ec22361f2e462
#
_entry.id   8c9a6e4254165680e26ec22361f2e462
#
_cell.length_a   1.000
_cell.length_b   1.000
_cell.length_c   1.000
_cell.angle_alpha   90.00
_cell.angle_beta   90.00
_cell.angle_gamma   90.00
#
_symmetry.space_group_name_H-M   'P 1'
#
loop_
_entity.id
_entity.type
_entity.pdbx_description
1 polymer ?
#
loop_
_entity_poly.entity_id
_entity_poly.type
_entity_poly.pdbx_seq_one_letter_code
_entity_poly.pdbx_strand_id
1 'polypeptide(L)'
;MGGLGSGWQGSKKATVEGSLVLTASALIRKRALSPGAWTRGSWGWTYEGEDRPHATIGYEANLTDVESGWLRLHYRRNEQAVDYKVRLLTTRPNFGGLRWWFICPLVRRDGGPPRRVAKLYLPPRATYFGSREGYGLTYTSCQESRKLDGLFRRLAGEMGMDEATIRAAINRGELP
;
A
#
# COMPACT_ATOMS: atom_id res chain seq x y z
N MET A 1 5.26 -20.79 36.02
CA MET A 1 4.60 -21.58 34.94
C MET A 1 3.95 -20.61 33.96
N GLY A 2 4.62 -20.31 32.85
CA GLY A 2 4.09 -19.46 31.79
C GLY A 2 3.27 -20.31 30.83
N GLY A 3 1.96 -20.04 30.71
CA GLY A 3 1.05 -20.81 29.89
C GLY A 3 1.43 -20.77 28.42
N LEU A 4 1.44 -21.93 27.77
CA LEU A 4 1.46 -22.14 26.33
C LEU A 4 0.17 -21.51 25.74
N GLY A 5 0.22 -20.26 25.29
CA GLY A 5 -0.93 -19.60 24.66
C GLY A 5 -1.01 -18.08 24.77
N SER A 6 -0.04 -17.43 25.40
CA SER A 6 0.00 -15.95 25.52
C SER A 6 0.49 -15.21 24.27
N GLY A 7 0.63 -15.91 23.13
CA GLY A 7 0.89 -15.27 21.83
C GLY A 7 -0.38 -14.59 21.31
N TRP A 8 -0.33 -13.28 21.07
CA TRP A 8 -1.41 -12.53 20.45
C TRP A 8 -1.84 -13.18 19.11
N GLN A 9 -3.01 -13.82 19.09
CA GLN A 9 -3.59 -14.51 17.93
C GLN A 9 -4.34 -13.54 16.98
N GLY A 10 -4.09 -12.23 17.09
CA GLY A 10 -4.64 -11.26 16.16
C GLY A 10 -4.12 -11.48 14.73
N SER A 11 -5.00 -11.40 13.75
CA SER A 11 -4.63 -11.45 12.34
C SER A 11 -3.55 -10.39 12.05
N LYS A 12 -2.46 -10.77 11.37
CA LYS A 12 -1.40 -9.82 10.98
C LYS A 12 -2.01 -8.65 10.22
N LYS A 13 -1.57 -7.43 10.51
CA LYS A 13 -1.98 -6.25 9.76
C LYS A 13 -1.63 -6.44 8.28
N ALA A 14 -2.50 -5.94 7.40
CA ALA A 14 -2.20 -5.91 5.99
C ALA A 14 -0.95 -5.05 5.73
N THR A 15 -0.16 -5.45 4.71
CA THR A 15 1.09 -4.76 4.36
C THR A 15 0.95 -3.97 3.07
N VAL A 16 1.83 -2.99 2.90
CA VAL A 16 1.96 -2.22 1.65
C VAL A 16 2.27 -3.16 0.49
N GLU A 17 3.20 -4.09 0.69
CA GLU A 17 3.67 -5.04 -0.33
C GLU A 17 2.60 -6.07 -0.71
N GLY A 18 1.72 -6.43 0.23
CA GLY A 18 0.58 -7.32 -0.02
C GLY A 18 -0.66 -6.63 -0.60
N SER A 19 -0.56 -5.36 -0.98
CA SER A 19 -1.67 -4.55 -1.51
C SER A 19 -1.46 -4.20 -2.98
N LEU A 20 -2.53 -4.17 -3.78
CA LEU A 20 -2.48 -3.53 -5.10
C LEU A 20 -2.29 -2.03 -4.91
N VAL A 21 -1.41 -1.42 -5.71
CA VAL A 21 -1.04 0.00 -5.55
C VAL A 21 -1.34 0.77 -6.82
N LEU A 22 -2.10 1.86 -6.70
CA LEU A 22 -2.25 2.89 -7.73
C LEU A 22 -1.38 4.09 -7.35
N THR A 23 -0.48 4.49 -8.25
CA THR A 23 0.40 5.64 -8.06
C THR A 23 0.07 6.71 -9.08
N ALA A 24 -0.20 7.94 -8.66
CA ALA A 24 -0.55 9.04 -9.55
C ALA A 24 0.53 9.29 -10.63
N SER A 25 1.81 9.26 -10.24
CA SER A 25 2.93 9.41 -11.17
C SER A 25 3.02 8.29 -12.22
N ALA A 26 2.68 7.04 -11.87
CA ALA A 26 2.68 5.93 -12.82
C ALA A 26 1.53 6.06 -13.82
N LEU A 27 0.34 6.48 -13.35
CA LEU A 27 -0.82 6.73 -14.22
C LEU A 27 -0.53 7.86 -15.22
N ILE A 28 0.11 8.96 -14.79
CA ILE A 28 0.56 10.04 -15.68
C ILE A 28 1.59 9.53 -16.70
N ARG A 29 2.64 8.85 -16.24
CA ARG A 29 3.70 8.32 -17.12
C ARG A 29 3.17 7.39 -18.21
N LYS A 30 2.16 6.57 -17.88
CA LYS A 30 1.49 5.65 -18.82
C LYS A 30 0.30 6.31 -19.54
N ARG A 31 0.13 7.62 -19.43
CA ARG A 31 -0.95 8.40 -20.06
C ARG A 31 -2.37 7.95 -19.70
N ALA A 32 -2.53 7.20 -18.64
CA ALA A 32 -3.85 6.88 -18.08
C ALA A 32 -4.50 8.12 -17.43
N LEU A 33 -3.68 9.04 -16.89
CA LEU A 33 -4.07 10.40 -16.53
C LEU A 33 -3.36 11.37 -17.46
N SER A 34 -4.10 12.04 -18.34
CA SER A 34 -3.58 13.01 -19.33
C SER A 34 -4.26 14.36 -19.14
N PRO A 35 -3.52 15.41 -18.69
CA PRO A 35 -4.08 16.75 -18.54
C PRO A 35 -4.71 17.25 -19.84
N GLY A 36 -5.88 17.88 -19.73
CA GLY A 36 -6.66 18.38 -20.89
C GLY A 36 -7.43 17.30 -21.64
N ALA A 37 -7.41 16.04 -21.20
CA ALA A 37 -8.02 14.94 -21.94
C ALA A 37 -8.97 14.09 -21.08
N TRP A 38 -9.83 13.36 -21.77
CA TRP A 38 -10.61 12.27 -21.24
C TRP A 38 -9.98 10.96 -21.71
N THR A 39 -9.66 10.07 -20.76
CA THR A 39 -9.02 8.78 -21.03
C THR A 39 -9.82 7.64 -20.43
N ARG A 40 -9.72 6.45 -21.04
CA ARG A 40 -10.31 5.21 -20.51
C ARG A 40 -9.44 4.02 -20.89
N GLY A 41 -9.48 2.98 -20.08
CA GLY A 41 -8.71 1.77 -20.35
C GLY A 41 -8.73 0.79 -19.19
N SER A 42 -7.75 -0.08 -19.17
CA SER A 42 -7.50 -1.01 -18.08
C SER A 42 -6.13 -0.79 -17.45
N TRP A 43 -6.04 -1.08 -16.15
CA TRP A 43 -4.80 -1.04 -15.40
C TRP A 43 -4.57 -2.39 -14.75
N GLY A 44 -3.42 -2.99 -15.01
CA GLY A 44 -3.05 -4.30 -14.51
C GLY A 44 -1.82 -4.28 -13.61
N TRP A 45 -1.74 -5.26 -12.72
CA TRP A 45 -0.58 -5.57 -11.90
C TRP A 45 -0.06 -6.94 -12.27
N THR A 46 1.24 -7.02 -12.56
CA THR A 46 1.94 -8.24 -12.99
C THR A 46 3.03 -8.54 -11.97
N TYR A 47 3.21 -9.78 -11.59
CA TYR A 47 4.38 -10.19 -10.82
C TYR A 47 5.62 -10.18 -11.71
N GLU A 48 6.78 -10.02 -11.08
CA GLU A 48 8.05 -10.07 -11.81
C GLU A 48 8.24 -11.44 -12.47
N GLY A 49 8.52 -11.46 -13.77
CA GLY A 49 8.66 -12.69 -14.56
C GLY A 49 7.35 -13.26 -15.13
N GLU A 50 6.20 -12.63 -14.89
CA GLU A 50 4.92 -13.05 -15.49
C GLU A 50 4.50 -12.13 -16.63
N ASP A 51 3.96 -12.72 -17.72
CA ASP A 51 3.44 -11.96 -18.87
C ASP A 51 2.00 -11.49 -18.68
N ARG A 52 1.26 -12.13 -17.76
CA ARG A 52 -0.17 -11.83 -17.54
C ARG A 52 -0.38 -11.13 -16.20
N PRO A 53 -1.25 -10.10 -16.17
CA PRO A 53 -1.58 -9.45 -14.93
C PRO A 53 -2.39 -10.39 -14.03
N HIS A 54 -1.98 -10.50 -12.74
CA HIS A 54 -2.72 -11.24 -11.72
C HIS A 54 -3.95 -10.47 -11.22
N ALA A 55 -4.03 -9.17 -11.45
CA ALA A 55 -5.18 -8.33 -11.15
C ALA A 55 -5.33 -7.24 -12.21
N THR A 56 -6.56 -6.93 -12.58
CA THR A 56 -6.89 -5.89 -13.55
C THR A 56 -8.11 -5.12 -13.10
N ILE A 57 -8.11 -3.81 -13.32
CA ILE A 57 -9.27 -2.93 -13.11
C ILE A 57 -9.51 -2.09 -14.37
N GLY A 58 -10.75 -1.73 -14.61
CA GLY A 58 -11.09 -0.70 -15.58
C GLY A 58 -10.96 0.69 -14.95
N TYR A 59 -10.59 1.67 -15.77
CA TYR A 59 -10.56 3.06 -15.35
C TYR A 59 -11.11 3.99 -16.42
N GLU A 60 -11.61 5.12 -15.99
CA GLU A 60 -11.99 6.27 -16.77
C GLU A 60 -11.52 7.53 -16.05
N ALA A 61 -10.81 8.42 -16.72
CA ALA A 61 -10.33 9.66 -16.14
C ALA A 61 -10.73 10.85 -17.00
N ASN A 62 -11.22 11.88 -16.35
CA ASN A 62 -11.51 13.16 -16.97
C ASN A 62 -10.64 14.23 -16.33
N LEU A 63 -9.76 14.83 -17.13
CA LEU A 63 -8.83 15.88 -16.76
C LEU A 63 -8.91 17.05 -17.74
N THR A 64 -10.04 17.17 -18.46
CA THR A 64 -10.32 18.32 -19.36
C THR A 64 -10.24 19.62 -18.59
N ASP A 65 -10.72 19.61 -17.35
CA ASP A 65 -10.45 20.64 -16.35
C ASP A 65 -9.56 20.09 -15.25
N VAL A 66 -8.39 20.70 -15.08
CA VAL A 66 -7.36 20.29 -14.12
C VAL A 66 -7.81 20.52 -12.66
N GLU A 67 -8.71 21.46 -12.41
CA GLU A 67 -9.17 21.78 -11.06
C GLU A 67 -10.29 20.84 -10.57
N SER A 68 -11.07 20.29 -11.50
CA SER A 68 -12.18 19.37 -11.21
C SER A 68 -11.92 17.94 -11.69
N GLY A 69 -10.66 17.57 -11.91
CA GLY A 69 -10.27 16.27 -12.40
C GLY A 69 -10.71 15.10 -11.52
N TRP A 70 -11.07 13.99 -12.14
CA TRP A 70 -11.45 12.76 -11.45
C TRP A 70 -10.98 11.51 -12.17
N LEU A 71 -10.83 10.43 -11.40
CA LEU A 71 -10.56 9.08 -11.85
C LEU A 71 -11.68 8.15 -11.36
N ARG A 72 -12.44 7.56 -12.27
CA ARG A 72 -13.42 6.51 -11.99
C ARG A 72 -12.74 5.17 -12.08
N LEU A 73 -12.94 4.33 -11.08
CA LEU A 73 -12.43 2.98 -11.00
C LEU A 73 -13.61 2.01 -11.02
N HIS A 74 -13.55 0.98 -11.89
CA HIS A 74 -14.59 -0.04 -11.97
C HIS A 74 -13.94 -1.43 -12.08
N TYR A 75 -14.37 -2.35 -11.23
CA TYR A 75 -13.86 -3.71 -11.12
C TYR A 75 -14.82 -4.62 -10.36
N ARG A 76 -14.54 -5.91 -10.36
CA ARG A 76 -15.27 -6.87 -9.50
C ARG A 76 -14.38 -7.29 -8.34
N ARG A 77 -14.99 -7.36 -7.15
CA ARG A 77 -14.34 -7.82 -5.93
C ARG A 77 -15.31 -8.73 -5.17
N ASN A 78 -14.91 -9.99 -4.91
CA ASN A 78 -15.78 -10.98 -4.27
C ASN A 78 -17.19 -11.03 -4.90
N GLU A 79 -17.23 -11.13 -6.25
CA GLU A 79 -18.45 -11.14 -7.07
C GLU A 79 -19.26 -9.82 -7.07
N GLN A 80 -18.91 -8.86 -6.24
CA GLN A 80 -19.56 -7.56 -6.19
C GLN A 80 -18.93 -6.60 -7.20
N ALA A 81 -19.78 -5.91 -7.97
CA ALA A 81 -19.34 -4.83 -8.84
C ALA A 81 -19.02 -3.59 -7.99
N VAL A 82 -17.86 -3.02 -8.22
CA VAL A 82 -17.36 -1.81 -7.55
C VAL A 82 -17.16 -0.74 -8.61
N ASP A 83 -17.78 0.42 -8.42
CA ASP A 83 -17.72 1.55 -9.34
C ASP A 83 -17.81 2.85 -8.57
N TYR A 84 -16.77 3.67 -8.61
CA TYR A 84 -16.72 4.94 -7.91
C TYR A 84 -15.68 5.89 -8.47
N LYS A 85 -15.84 7.18 -8.13
CA LYS A 85 -14.92 8.24 -8.55
C LYS A 85 -13.98 8.62 -7.43
N VAL A 86 -12.71 8.82 -7.78
CA VAL A 86 -11.66 9.40 -6.94
C VAL A 86 -11.37 10.79 -7.48
N ARG A 87 -11.55 11.81 -6.65
CA ARG A 87 -11.20 13.19 -7.01
C ARG A 87 -9.68 13.32 -7.10
N LEU A 88 -9.22 14.09 -8.08
CA LEU A 88 -7.82 14.44 -8.27
C LEU A 88 -7.58 15.89 -7.88
N LEU A 89 -6.39 16.16 -7.39
CA LEU A 89 -5.88 17.51 -7.16
C LEU A 89 -4.49 17.67 -7.77
N THR A 90 -4.16 18.88 -8.11
CA THR A 90 -2.83 19.26 -8.57
C THR A 90 -2.16 20.23 -7.62
N THR A 91 -0.84 20.21 -7.60
CA THR A 91 -0.01 21.25 -6.99
C THR A 91 1.13 21.58 -7.93
N ARG A 92 1.61 22.82 -7.87
CA ARG A 92 2.78 23.28 -8.63
C ARG A 92 4.01 23.15 -7.75
N PRO A 93 4.95 22.23 -8.05
CA PRO A 93 6.23 22.19 -7.36
C PRO A 93 7.16 23.33 -7.81
N ASN A 94 8.18 23.65 -7.02
CA ASN A 94 9.12 24.74 -7.29
C ASN A 94 9.90 24.58 -8.61
N PHE A 95 10.07 23.36 -9.10
CA PHE A 95 10.75 23.05 -10.37
C PHE A 95 9.81 23.05 -11.59
N GLY A 96 8.60 23.59 -11.45
CA GLY A 96 7.59 23.63 -12.52
C GLY A 96 6.80 22.33 -12.69
N GLY A 97 5.87 22.36 -13.66
CA GLY A 97 4.97 21.25 -13.95
C GLY A 97 3.80 21.11 -12.96
N LEU A 98 3.11 20.00 -13.06
CA LEU A 98 1.97 19.66 -12.17
C LEU A 98 2.24 18.35 -11.45
N ARG A 99 2.12 18.36 -10.14
CA ARG A 99 2.11 17.16 -9.32
C ARG A 99 0.68 16.76 -8.99
N TRP A 100 0.32 15.53 -9.35
CA TRP A 100 -1.01 14.98 -9.19
C TRP A 100 -1.14 14.19 -7.90
N TRP A 101 -2.33 14.30 -7.30
CA TRP A 101 -2.68 13.68 -6.04
C TRP A 101 -4.09 13.09 -6.13
N PHE A 102 -4.31 11.99 -5.45
CA PHE A 102 -5.64 11.48 -5.17
C PHE A 102 -6.19 12.12 -3.89
N ILE A 103 -7.48 12.41 -3.88
CA ILE A 103 -8.22 12.59 -2.65
C ILE A 103 -8.69 11.21 -2.22
N CYS A 104 -8.21 10.75 -1.07
CA CYS A 104 -8.55 9.42 -0.55
C CYS A 104 -10.06 9.28 -0.40
N PRO A 105 -10.69 8.24 -1.02
CA PRO A 105 -12.14 8.06 -0.92
C PRO A 105 -12.59 7.51 0.45
N LEU A 106 -11.67 7.03 1.28
CA LEU A 106 -12.00 6.51 2.60
C LEU A 106 -12.32 7.65 3.56
N VAL A 107 -13.42 7.49 4.29
CA VAL A 107 -13.78 8.40 5.39
C VAL A 107 -12.78 8.23 6.53
N ARG A 108 -12.31 9.33 7.07
CA ARG A 108 -11.40 9.34 8.21
C ARG A 108 -12.15 9.01 9.50
N ARG A 109 -11.55 8.20 10.35
CA ARG A 109 -12.11 7.84 11.66
C ARG A 109 -12.25 9.03 12.61
N ASP A 110 -11.38 10.04 12.44
CA ASP A 110 -11.38 11.29 13.23
C ASP A 110 -12.32 12.37 12.66
N GLY A 111 -13.12 12.04 11.63
CA GLY A 111 -14.05 12.99 10.98
C GLY A 111 -13.38 14.13 10.21
N GLY A 112 -12.03 14.13 10.13
CA GLY A 112 -11.29 15.17 9.43
C GLY A 112 -11.48 15.15 7.91
N PRO A 113 -11.02 16.20 7.19
CA PRO A 113 -11.15 16.30 5.75
C PRO A 113 -10.40 15.15 5.04
N PRO A 114 -10.85 14.76 3.83
CA PRO A 114 -10.20 13.71 3.05
C PRO A 114 -8.71 13.98 2.83
N ARG A 115 -7.89 12.95 2.93
CA ARG A 115 -6.43 13.08 2.77
C ARG A 115 -6.04 13.17 1.31
N ARG A 116 -5.11 14.06 1.02
CA ARG A 116 -4.40 14.12 -0.25
C ARG A 116 -3.23 13.13 -0.22
N VAL A 117 -3.18 12.18 -1.18
CA VAL A 117 -2.19 11.12 -1.23
C VAL A 117 -1.66 10.88 -2.65
N ALA A 118 -0.40 10.51 -2.78
CA ALA A 118 0.22 10.16 -4.06
C ALA A 118 -0.04 8.71 -4.48
N LYS A 119 -0.41 7.86 -3.51
CA LYS A 119 -0.65 6.43 -3.70
C LYS A 119 -1.94 6.01 -3.03
N LEU A 120 -2.70 5.17 -3.70
CA LEU A 120 -3.84 4.45 -3.14
C LEU A 120 -3.54 2.95 -3.12
N TYR A 121 -4.01 2.28 -2.09
CA TYR A 121 -3.76 0.86 -1.82
C TYR A 121 -5.09 0.11 -1.74
N LEU A 122 -5.12 -1.11 -2.28
CA LEU A 122 -6.23 -2.05 -2.12
C LEU A 122 -5.70 -3.31 -1.44
N PRO A 123 -5.79 -3.41 -0.11
CA PRO A 123 -5.40 -4.62 0.62
C PRO A 123 -6.31 -5.81 0.29
N PRO A 124 -5.88 -7.06 0.57
CA PRO A 124 -6.60 -8.28 0.18
C PRO A 124 -8.08 -8.34 0.58
N ARG A 125 -8.47 -7.77 1.71
CA ARG A 125 -9.85 -7.78 2.24
C ARG A 125 -10.62 -6.49 2.01
N ALA A 126 -10.01 -5.50 1.37
CA ALA A 126 -10.65 -4.21 1.12
C ALA A 126 -11.45 -4.23 -0.18
N THR A 127 -12.51 -3.42 -0.23
CA THR A 127 -13.35 -3.23 -1.41
C THR A 127 -12.92 -2.00 -2.21
N TYR A 128 -12.49 -0.92 -1.55
CA TYR A 128 -12.13 0.34 -2.18
C TYR A 128 -10.64 0.62 -2.06
N PHE A 129 -10.07 1.32 -3.03
CA PHE A 129 -8.72 1.86 -2.88
C PHE A 129 -8.70 2.97 -1.83
N GLY A 130 -7.66 2.99 -0.99
CA GLY A 130 -7.53 3.98 0.07
C GLY A 130 -6.09 4.32 0.44
N SER A 131 -5.91 5.26 1.33
CA SER A 131 -4.57 5.65 1.80
C SER A 131 -3.95 4.59 2.70
N ARG A 132 -2.61 4.57 2.79
CA ARG A 132 -1.86 3.71 3.70
C ARG A 132 -2.34 3.88 5.15
N GLU A 133 -2.52 5.12 5.57
CA GLU A 133 -2.99 5.46 6.92
C GLU A 133 -4.46 5.07 7.13
N GLY A 134 -5.32 5.24 6.10
CA GLY A 134 -6.74 4.86 6.19
C GLY A 134 -6.93 3.38 6.46
N TYR A 135 -6.07 2.55 5.91
CA TYR A 135 -6.05 1.11 6.16
C TYR A 135 -5.11 0.70 7.30
N GLY A 136 -4.31 1.59 7.86
CA GLY A 136 -3.32 1.27 8.89
C GLY A 136 -2.28 0.26 8.40
N LEU A 137 -1.90 0.33 7.09
CA LEU A 137 -0.94 -0.60 6.50
C LEU A 137 0.45 -0.41 7.12
N THR A 138 1.12 -1.53 7.35
CA THR A 138 2.52 -1.60 7.78
C THR A 138 3.39 -2.11 6.64
N TYR A 139 4.69 -2.11 6.81
CA TYR A 139 5.63 -2.74 5.88
C TYR A 139 5.94 -4.16 6.32
N THR A 140 6.21 -5.06 5.37
CA THR A 140 6.60 -6.45 5.66
C THR A 140 7.84 -6.47 6.54
N SER A 141 8.85 -5.64 6.27
CA SER A 141 10.05 -5.49 7.08
C SER A 141 9.77 -5.18 8.56
N CYS A 142 8.74 -4.35 8.85
CA CYS A 142 8.33 -4.08 10.23
C CYS A 142 7.67 -5.28 10.94
N GLN A 143 7.13 -6.24 10.17
CA GLN A 143 6.57 -7.48 10.71
C GLN A 143 7.62 -8.55 10.89
N GLU A 144 8.64 -8.57 10.04
CA GLU A 144 9.73 -9.55 10.07
C GLU A 144 10.76 -9.26 11.15
N SER A 145 11.03 -7.98 11.43
CA SER A 145 11.94 -7.60 12.51
C SER A 145 11.53 -8.18 13.87
N ARG A 146 10.23 -8.44 14.09
CA ARG A 146 9.73 -9.08 15.31
C ARG A 146 9.73 -10.61 15.28
N LYS A 147 9.85 -11.23 14.11
CA LYS A 147 9.93 -12.69 14.00
C LYS A 147 11.21 -13.27 14.62
N LEU A 148 12.30 -12.53 14.46
CA LEU A 148 13.61 -12.91 14.97
C LEU A 148 13.80 -12.58 16.45
N ASP A 149 13.00 -11.67 17.04
CA ASP A 149 13.10 -11.29 18.45
C ASP A 149 12.92 -12.50 19.39
N GLY A 150 11.95 -13.36 19.07
CA GLY A 150 11.73 -14.61 19.82
C GLY A 150 12.88 -15.62 19.69
N LEU A 151 13.47 -15.70 18.51
CA LEU A 151 14.63 -16.55 18.23
C LEU A 151 15.87 -16.03 18.97
N PHE A 152 16.15 -14.73 18.85
CA PHE A 152 17.28 -14.09 19.54
C PHE A 152 17.17 -14.25 21.07
N ARG A 153 15.97 -14.06 21.64
CA ARG A 153 15.72 -14.24 23.07
C ARG A 153 15.98 -15.69 23.51
N ARG A 154 15.58 -16.68 22.70
CA ARG A 154 15.83 -18.09 22.99
C ARG A 154 17.32 -18.40 22.95
N LEU A 155 18.03 -18.00 21.87
CA LEU A 155 19.46 -18.16 21.72
C LEU A 155 20.23 -17.45 22.84
N ALA A 156 19.80 -16.25 23.24
CA ALA A 156 20.38 -15.54 24.37
C ALA A 156 20.30 -16.34 25.68
N GLY A 157 19.11 -16.93 25.93
CA GLY A 157 18.93 -17.79 27.10
C GLY A 157 19.77 -19.07 27.07
N GLU A 158 19.86 -19.73 25.91
CA GLU A 158 20.65 -20.98 25.74
C GLU A 158 22.17 -20.74 25.83
N MET A 159 22.64 -19.58 25.30
CA MET A 159 24.06 -19.24 25.24
C MET A 159 24.55 -18.40 26.43
N GLY A 160 23.65 -17.98 27.33
CA GLY A 160 23.99 -17.11 28.45
C GLY A 160 24.51 -15.72 28.04
N MET A 161 24.13 -15.26 26.84
CA MET A 161 24.55 -13.99 26.24
C MET A 161 23.36 -13.04 26.16
N ASP A 162 23.62 -11.74 26.05
CA ASP A 162 22.54 -10.77 25.80
C ASP A 162 22.11 -10.76 24.31
N GLU A 163 20.85 -10.36 24.02
CA GLU A 163 20.28 -10.33 22.68
C GLU A 163 21.09 -9.44 21.70
N ALA A 164 21.67 -8.35 22.18
CA ALA A 164 22.43 -7.42 21.34
C ALA A 164 23.75 -8.05 20.84
N THR A 165 24.43 -8.80 21.70
CA THR A 165 25.66 -9.52 21.38
C THR A 165 25.38 -10.62 20.34
N ILE A 166 24.29 -11.38 20.48
CA ILE A 166 23.91 -12.41 19.53
C ILE A 166 23.53 -11.80 18.17
N ARG A 167 22.77 -10.72 18.13
CA ARG A 167 22.46 -9.99 16.87
C ARG A 167 23.72 -9.51 16.18
N ALA A 168 24.68 -8.98 16.93
CA ALA A 168 25.94 -8.51 16.38
C ALA A 168 26.79 -9.67 15.81
N ALA A 169 26.83 -10.82 16.48
CA ALA A 169 27.55 -12.00 16.04
C ALA A 169 26.95 -12.60 14.76
N ILE A 170 25.62 -12.72 14.66
CA ILE A 170 24.93 -13.19 13.45
C ILE A 170 25.17 -12.22 12.27
N ASN A 171 25.08 -10.91 12.49
CA ASN A 171 25.33 -9.91 11.44
C ASN A 171 26.79 -9.92 10.95
N ARG A 172 27.74 -10.37 11.76
CA ARG A 172 29.15 -10.58 11.37
C ARG A 172 29.40 -11.96 10.75
N GLY A 173 28.40 -12.85 10.70
CA GLY A 173 28.54 -14.21 10.19
C GLY A 173 29.34 -15.15 11.12
N GLU A 174 29.43 -14.84 12.40
CA GLU A 174 30.16 -15.60 13.43
C GLU A 174 29.29 -16.70 14.06
N LEU A 175 27.99 -16.67 13.83
CA LEU A 175 27.02 -17.70 14.23
C LEU A 175 26.19 -18.10 13.01
N PRO A 176 25.89 -19.41 12.85
CA PRO A 176 25.14 -19.94 11.71
C PRO A 176 23.68 -19.49 11.64
#